data_c5bc9b3e7c17afdaeb32db15846d4dda
#
_entry.id   c5bc9b3e7c17afdaeb32db15846d4dda
#
_cell.length_a   1.000
_cell.length_b   1.000
_cell.length_c   1.000
_cell.angle_alpha   90.00
_cell.angle_beta   90.00
_cell.angle_gamma   90.00
#
_symmetry.space_group_name_H-M   'P 1'
#
loop_
_entity.id
_entity.type
_entity.pdbx_description
1 polymer ?
#
loop_
_entity_poly.entity_id
_entity_poly.type
_entity_poly.pdbx_seq_one_letter_code
_entity_poly.pdbx_strand_id
1 'polypeptide(L)'
;MNIRKIRVEKIRQFMIKEKLDAYLILSADPHLNEYLPSFYQSRAFVSGFKGSAGSLIITSQDAFLWTDGRYWIQAQKELEGSGILLQKQDANNTFLKWLKENLNEEQNLGIDFSVLSLSLQKEIQKNCKAELKNIDLISLIWEDRPALPKNKVYEHELEYCSYSRKEKLLLVREKMNKLQAKNHLISSLDDIAWITNLRGNDVCYNPIFLSHLLILEGKALLFIDREKIDFELEKKLNLDGICLKEYNKIQDELKKLQNTNLLIEPSKTTALLIEILDKSVEILEEINPSTHLKAIKTDKEIAHIQNAMIEDGVALCKFFTWLEENIKNNTQISELDIDTKITEFRSQSPYYISNSFSTIAGFNANAALPHYKAEKESFSYIQKNGLLLIDSGGQYKNGTTDITRVVAIGELNGEQIHDYTLVLKAHIAIASTIFPKDIAMPLLDAITRAPLWQEQLDYTHGTGHGVGYFLNVHEGPQTLSYFSPVLEKTKAKEGMLTSIEPGIYRTGKWGIRLENLVVNAKIENPKNKDFGEFLYFKPLTLCPFEISCIDKTLLDAKEKAWINTYHKEVYEKLSPKLHDSLKALKWLKERTKAV
;
A
#
# COMPACT_ATOMS: atom_id res chain seq x y z
N MET A 1 10.58 21.12 -28.42
CA MET A 1 11.41 20.85 -27.22
C MET A 1 10.60 19.97 -26.29
N ASN A 2 11.21 18.96 -25.64
CA ASN A 2 10.49 18.07 -24.73
C ASN A 2 9.95 18.85 -23.53
N ILE A 3 8.67 18.73 -23.21
CA ILE A 3 7.99 19.50 -22.14
C ILE A 3 8.68 19.32 -20.78
N ARG A 4 9.25 18.13 -20.51
CA ARG A 4 9.98 17.82 -19.26
C ARG A 4 11.26 18.65 -19.15
N LYS A 5 12.01 18.82 -20.24
CA LYS A 5 13.18 19.74 -20.29
C LYS A 5 12.78 21.18 -20.00
N ILE A 6 11.66 21.63 -20.55
CA ILE A 6 11.15 22.99 -20.31
C ILE A 6 10.82 23.18 -18.82
N ARG A 7 10.18 22.19 -18.19
CA ARG A 7 9.84 22.25 -16.76
C ARG A 7 11.07 22.29 -15.87
N VAL A 8 12.07 21.45 -16.14
CA VAL A 8 13.36 21.45 -15.43
C VAL A 8 14.05 22.81 -15.58
N GLU A 9 14.06 23.38 -16.77
CA GLU A 9 14.68 24.69 -17.01
C GLU A 9 13.94 25.83 -16.31
N LYS A 10 12.61 25.83 -16.30
CA LYS A 10 11.83 26.78 -15.51
C LYS A 10 12.18 26.70 -14.01
N ILE A 11 12.34 25.49 -13.47
CA ILE A 11 12.75 25.31 -12.08
C ILE A 11 14.14 25.92 -11.85
N ARG A 12 15.12 25.66 -12.72
CA ARG A 12 16.47 26.24 -12.63
C ARG A 12 16.45 27.78 -12.60
N GLN A 13 15.60 28.40 -13.39
CA GLN A 13 15.44 29.87 -13.38
C GLN A 13 14.98 30.38 -12.00
N PHE A 14 14.04 29.68 -11.37
CA PHE A 14 13.61 30.03 -10.00
C PHE A 14 14.68 29.67 -8.97
N MET A 15 15.41 28.56 -9.12
CA MET A 15 16.53 28.23 -8.23
C MET A 15 17.59 29.35 -8.20
N ILE A 16 17.94 29.93 -9.35
CA ILE A 16 18.87 31.06 -9.44
C ILE A 16 18.33 32.26 -8.65
N LYS A 17 17.04 32.60 -8.85
CA LYS A 17 16.38 33.73 -8.17
C LYS A 17 16.36 33.55 -6.66
N GLU A 18 16.07 32.33 -6.20
CA GLU A 18 15.96 31.98 -4.76
C GLU A 18 17.31 31.54 -4.15
N LYS A 19 18.41 31.62 -4.92
CA LYS A 19 19.78 31.24 -4.51
C LYS A 19 19.86 29.78 -4.03
N LEU A 20 19.27 28.85 -4.77
CA LEU A 20 19.31 27.43 -4.49
C LEU A 20 20.36 26.74 -5.37
N ASP A 21 21.17 25.87 -4.77
CA ASP A 21 22.13 25.03 -5.48
C ASP A 21 21.52 23.70 -5.94
N ALA A 22 20.55 23.20 -5.18
CA ALA A 22 19.76 22.04 -5.52
C ALA A 22 18.28 22.22 -5.10
N TYR A 23 17.38 21.51 -5.78
CA TYR A 23 15.96 21.45 -5.44
C TYR A 23 15.48 20.00 -5.41
N LEU A 24 14.94 19.56 -4.26
CA LEU A 24 14.44 18.20 -4.05
C LEU A 24 12.92 18.16 -4.18
N ILE A 25 12.42 17.29 -5.07
CA ILE A 25 11.00 17.02 -5.28
C ILE A 25 10.69 15.58 -4.84
N LEU A 26 9.83 15.44 -3.85
CA LEU A 26 9.41 14.15 -3.28
C LEU A 26 8.12 13.62 -3.96
N SER A 27 7.91 12.31 -3.85
CA SER A 27 6.60 11.69 -4.08
C SER A 27 5.82 11.73 -2.78
N ALA A 28 5.25 12.87 -2.42
CA ALA A 28 4.54 13.04 -1.16
C ALA A 28 3.46 14.11 -1.26
N ASP A 29 2.50 14.05 -0.34
CA ASP A 29 1.49 15.07 -0.04
C ASP A 29 1.58 15.48 1.44
N PRO A 30 0.78 16.44 1.92
CA PRO A 30 0.80 16.87 3.33
C PRO A 30 0.42 15.77 4.34
N HIS A 31 -0.09 14.65 3.86
CA HIS A 31 -0.51 13.51 4.66
C HIS A 31 0.45 12.31 4.54
N LEU A 32 1.49 12.44 3.70
CA LEU A 32 2.52 11.43 3.47
C LEU A 32 1.95 10.08 3.01
N ASN A 33 0.91 10.16 2.14
CA ASN A 33 0.29 9.00 1.53
C ASN A 33 1.20 8.36 0.48
N GLU A 34 1.02 7.06 0.25
CA GLU A 34 1.66 6.34 -0.86
C GLU A 34 1.04 6.72 -2.22
N TYR A 35 -0.30 6.73 -2.29
CA TYR A 35 -1.03 7.19 -3.48
C TYR A 35 -1.43 8.66 -3.30
N LEU A 36 -1.11 9.47 -4.30
CA LEU A 36 -1.27 10.92 -4.23
C LEU A 36 -2.47 11.40 -5.05
N PRO A 37 -3.27 12.32 -4.51
CA PRO A 37 -4.18 13.12 -5.35
C PRO A 37 -3.41 13.79 -6.49
N SER A 38 -4.09 14.00 -7.63
CA SER A 38 -3.46 14.58 -8.83
C SER A 38 -2.79 15.93 -8.55
N PHE A 39 -3.32 16.73 -7.63
CA PHE A 39 -2.73 18.00 -7.19
C PHE A 39 -1.30 17.85 -6.66
N TYR A 40 -0.97 16.75 -5.99
CA TYR A 40 0.33 16.52 -5.34
C TYR A 40 1.30 15.67 -6.18
N GLN A 41 0.98 15.34 -7.43
CA GLN A 41 1.86 14.55 -8.30
C GLN A 41 3.01 15.39 -8.90
N SER A 42 3.66 16.23 -8.10
CA SER A 42 4.70 17.18 -8.49
C SER A 42 5.88 16.53 -9.20
N ARG A 43 6.38 15.40 -8.68
CA ARG A 43 7.47 14.65 -9.29
C ARG A 43 7.09 14.11 -10.67
N ALA A 44 5.90 13.54 -10.80
CA ALA A 44 5.40 13.04 -12.08
C ALA A 44 5.18 14.18 -13.09
N PHE A 45 4.66 15.32 -12.64
CA PHE A 45 4.53 16.51 -13.46
C PHE A 45 5.88 16.92 -14.05
N VAL A 46 6.94 17.03 -13.25
CA VAL A 46 8.26 17.48 -13.73
C VAL A 46 8.96 16.43 -14.57
N SER A 47 9.02 15.19 -14.10
CA SER A 47 9.84 14.13 -14.71
C SER A 47 9.11 13.34 -15.81
N GLY A 48 7.79 13.29 -15.77
CA GLY A 48 6.98 12.36 -16.59
C GLY A 48 7.00 10.91 -16.08
N PHE A 49 7.76 10.61 -15.03
CA PHE A 49 7.78 9.27 -14.43
C PHE A 49 6.57 9.07 -13.52
N LYS A 50 5.78 8.03 -13.78
CA LYS A 50 4.48 7.76 -13.14
C LYS A 50 4.53 6.75 -11.98
N GLY A 51 5.66 6.07 -11.74
CA GLY A 51 5.81 5.14 -10.61
C GLY A 51 5.46 5.81 -9.27
N SER A 52 4.95 5.07 -8.27
CA SER A 52 4.51 5.65 -7.00
C SER A 52 5.68 6.11 -6.12
N ALA A 53 6.85 5.49 -6.23
CA ALA A 53 8.03 5.79 -5.41
C ALA A 53 9.16 6.44 -6.22
N GLY A 54 9.74 7.51 -5.68
CA GLY A 54 10.92 8.15 -6.25
C GLY A 54 11.17 9.55 -5.72
N SER A 55 12.43 10.01 -5.83
CA SER A 55 12.88 11.34 -5.46
C SER A 55 13.62 11.97 -6.64
N LEU A 56 13.34 13.23 -6.94
CA LEU A 56 13.96 13.96 -8.03
C LEU A 56 14.77 15.13 -7.48
N ILE A 57 16.08 15.18 -7.79
CA ILE A 57 16.95 16.31 -7.47
C ILE A 57 17.30 17.03 -8.77
N ILE A 58 17.16 18.34 -8.75
CA ILE A 58 17.54 19.24 -9.85
C ILE A 58 18.66 20.15 -9.33
N THR A 59 19.77 20.23 -10.07
CA THR A 59 20.86 21.17 -9.86
C THR A 59 20.92 22.18 -11.00
N SER A 60 21.87 23.12 -10.95
CA SER A 60 22.10 24.08 -12.04
C SER A 60 22.42 23.41 -13.39
N GLN A 61 23.00 22.20 -13.38
CA GLN A 61 23.45 21.50 -14.58
C GLN A 61 22.68 20.21 -14.85
N ASP A 62 22.46 19.39 -13.82
CA ASP A 62 21.92 18.05 -13.94
C ASP A 62 20.54 17.89 -13.27
N ALA A 63 19.87 16.79 -13.58
CA ALA A 63 18.67 16.35 -12.88
C ALA A 63 18.71 14.83 -12.72
N PHE A 64 18.43 14.34 -11.51
CA PHE A 64 18.55 12.94 -11.15
C PHE A 64 17.26 12.42 -10.53
N LEU A 65 16.77 11.26 -10.99
CA LEU A 65 15.63 10.59 -10.40
C LEU A 65 16.06 9.27 -9.76
N TRP A 66 15.91 9.14 -8.44
CA TRP A 66 16.05 7.87 -7.71
C TRP A 66 14.73 7.15 -7.65
N THR A 67 14.73 5.85 -7.95
CA THR A 67 13.62 4.94 -7.72
C THR A 67 14.14 3.52 -7.49
N ASP A 68 13.36 2.67 -6.81
CA ASP A 68 13.73 1.31 -6.44
C ASP A 68 13.52 0.28 -7.57
N GLY A 69 13.93 -0.97 -7.32
CA GLY A 69 13.96 -2.04 -8.32
C GLY A 69 12.64 -2.38 -8.98
N ARG A 70 11.51 -2.04 -8.34
CA ARG A 70 10.15 -2.24 -8.89
C ARG A 70 9.92 -1.41 -10.16
N TYR A 71 10.63 -0.28 -10.29
CA TYR A 71 10.38 0.74 -11.32
C TYR A 71 11.55 1.02 -12.27
N TRP A 72 12.71 0.39 -12.12
CA TRP A 72 13.90 0.75 -12.94
C TRP A 72 13.63 0.71 -14.45
N ILE A 73 12.97 -0.34 -14.93
CA ILE A 73 12.69 -0.51 -16.37
C ILE A 73 11.67 0.55 -16.85
N GLN A 74 10.60 0.77 -16.07
CA GLN A 74 9.59 1.79 -16.36
C GLN A 74 10.22 3.18 -16.36
N ALA A 75 11.01 3.53 -15.33
CA ALA A 75 11.65 4.83 -15.23
C ALA A 75 12.62 5.08 -16.38
N GLN A 76 13.41 4.08 -16.78
CA GLN A 76 14.31 4.19 -17.92
C GLN A 76 13.56 4.57 -19.21
N LYS A 77 12.42 3.94 -19.47
CA LYS A 77 11.57 4.20 -20.64
C LYS A 77 10.91 5.59 -20.53
N GLU A 78 10.31 5.90 -19.39
CA GLU A 78 9.56 7.14 -19.20
C GLU A 78 10.47 8.38 -19.12
N LEU A 79 11.72 8.25 -18.71
CA LEU A 79 12.69 9.37 -18.69
C LEU A 79 13.40 9.59 -20.02
N GLU A 80 13.22 8.75 -21.01
CA GLU A 80 13.88 8.89 -22.32
C GLU A 80 13.61 10.26 -22.96
N GLY A 81 14.67 10.94 -23.35
CA GLY A 81 14.60 12.28 -23.96
C GLY A 81 14.27 13.43 -22.99
N SER A 82 14.09 13.16 -21.68
CA SER A 82 13.79 14.20 -20.67
C SER A 82 15.01 15.02 -20.25
N GLY A 83 16.21 14.45 -20.35
CA GLY A 83 17.44 15.00 -19.77
C GLY A 83 17.57 14.71 -18.25
N ILE A 84 16.67 13.92 -17.68
CA ILE A 84 16.74 13.47 -16.28
C ILE A 84 17.42 12.10 -16.25
N LEU A 85 18.43 11.94 -15.41
CA LEU A 85 19.24 10.74 -15.30
C LEU A 85 18.64 9.80 -14.24
N LEU A 86 18.35 8.55 -14.64
CA LEU A 86 17.89 7.52 -13.71
C LEU A 86 19.02 7.11 -12.77
N GLN A 87 18.75 7.16 -11.47
CA GLN A 87 19.57 6.61 -10.40
C GLN A 87 18.87 5.36 -9.86
N LYS A 88 19.46 4.20 -10.06
CA LYS A 88 18.93 2.93 -9.54
C LYS A 88 19.17 2.88 -8.03
N GLN A 89 18.12 3.10 -7.26
CA GLN A 89 18.20 3.13 -5.80
C GLN A 89 18.45 1.74 -5.24
N ASP A 90 19.47 1.61 -4.41
CA ASP A 90 19.80 0.46 -3.59
C ASP A 90 20.44 0.92 -2.26
N ALA A 91 20.95 -0.01 -1.45
CA ALA A 91 21.58 0.31 -0.17
C ALA A 91 22.81 1.25 -0.30
N ASN A 92 23.47 1.28 -1.45
CA ASN A 92 24.68 2.04 -1.72
C ASN A 92 24.46 3.29 -2.57
N ASN A 93 23.29 3.42 -3.21
CA ASN A 93 22.93 4.52 -4.10
C ASN A 93 21.58 5.12 -3.71
N THR A 94 21.58 6.05 -2.76
CA THR A 94 20.40 6.79 -2.31
C THR A 94 20.57 8.29 -2.58
N PHE A 95 19.46 9.01 -2.73
CA PHE A 95 19.51 10.46 -2.86
C PHE A 95 20.12 11.14 -1.61
N LEU A 96 19.95 10.56 -0.41
CA LEU A 96 20.58 11.05 0.83
C LEU A 96 22.10 10.95 0.77
N LYS A 97 22.62 9.84 0.25
CA LYS A 97 24.06 9.70 0.02
C LYS A 97 24.58 10.73 -0.99
N TRP A 98 23.83 10.93 -2.07
CA TRP A 98 24.16 11.95 -3.06
C TRP A 98 24.19 13.36 -2.44
N LEU A 99 23.19 13.73 -1.63
CA LEU A 99 23.17 15.02 -0.91
C LEU A 99 24.42 15.21 -0.03
N LYS A 100 24.79 14.14 0.71
CA LYS A 100 25.98 14.14 1.58
C LYS A 100 27.28 14.36 0.82
N GLU A 101 27.40 13.79 -0.37
CA GLU A 101 28.64 13.79 -1.16
C GLU A 101 28.76 15.03 -2.07
N ASN A 102 27.66 15.69 -2.42
CA ASN A 102 27.63 16.74 -3.43
C ASN A 102 27.22 18.13 -2.92
N LEU A 103 26.71 18.24 -1.69
CA LEU A 103 26.37 19.53 -1.09
C LEU A 103 27.19 19.82 0.17
N ASN A 104 27.61 21.06 0.33
CA ASN A 104 28.39 21.55 1.46
C ASN A 104 27.64 22.64 2.26
N GLU A 105 28.25 23.17 3.31
CA GLU A 105 27.65 24.14 4.25
C GLU A 105 27.44 25.55 3.67
N GLU A 106 28.05 25.88 2.52
CA GLU A 106 27.85 27.16 1.83
C GLU A 106 26.68 27.13 0.84
N GLN A 107 26.06 25.97 0.66
CA GLN A 107 25.02 25.72 -0.35
C GLN A 107 23.62 25.61 0.26
N ASN A 108 22.61 25.84 -0.59
CA ASN A 108 21.20 25.81 -0.22
C ASN A 108 20.44 24.70 -0.96
N LEU A 109 19.70 23.89 -0.21
CA LEU A 109 18.80 22.86 -0.73
C LEU A 109 17.35 23.32 -0.54
N GLY A 110 16.64 23.59 -1.64
CA GLY A 110 15.22 23.92 -1.62
C GLY A 110 14.35 22.66 -1.52
N ILE A 111 13.36 22.67 -0.65
CA ILE A 111 12.37 21.59 -0.48
C ILE A 111 11.05 22.23 -0.03
N ASP A 112 9.93 21.71 -0.48
CA ASP A 112 8.61 22.07 0.08
C ASP A 112 8.37 21.32 1.40
N PHE A 113 8.39 22.03 2.52
CA PHE A 113 8.20 21.46 3.85
C PHE A 113 6.76 21.04 4.13
N SER A 114 5.81 21.46 3.30
CA SER A 114 4.43 21.01 3.42
C SER A 114 4.24 19.53 3.02
N VAL A 115 5.21 18.94 2.32
CA VAL A 115 5.22 17.53 1.89
C VAL A 115 6.48 16.78 2.36
N LEU A 116 7.33 17.41 3.15
CA LEU A 116 8.52 16.81 3.75
C LEU A 116 8.17 16.27 5.14
N SER A 117 8.31 14.95 5.37
CA SER A 117 8.14 14.40 6.73
C SER A 117 9.22 14.89 7.69
N LEU A 118 8.86 15.05 8.97
CA LEU A 118 9.81 15.43 10.01
C LEU A 118 10.96 14.42 10.14
N SER A 119 10.67 13.13 10.00
CA SER A 119 11.71 12.09 10.03
C SER A 119 12.71 12.24 8.89
N LEU A 120 12.23 12.51 7.67
CA LEU A 120 13.11 12.72 6.52
C LEU A 120 13.86 14.05 6.63
N GLN A 121 13.25 15.11 7.14
CA GLN A 121 13.96 16.39 7.42
C GLN A 121 15.15 16.15 8.35
N LYS A 122 14.94 15.44 9.48
CA LYS A 122 16.02 15.09 10.43
C LYS A 122 17.10 14.24 9.78
N GLU A 123 16.72 13.30 8.92
CA GLU A 123 17.67 12.45 8.21
C GLU A 123 18.50 13.24 7.19
N ILE A 124 17.89 14.17 6.46
CA ILE A 124 18.59 15.08 5.55
C ILE A 124 19.55 15.96 6.35
N GLN A 125 19.10 16.61 7.43
CA GLN A 125 19.94 17.46 8.28
C GLN A 125 21.14 16.72 8.89
N LYS A 126 20.98 15.44 9.21
CA LYS A 126 22.08 14.59 9.71
C LYS A 126 23.11 14.26 8.63
N ASN A 127 22.69 14.10 7.38
CA ASN A 127 23.53 13.62 6.29
C ASN A 127 24.00 14.72 5.33
N CYS A 128 23.29 15.83 5.24
CA CYS A 128 23.59 16.94 4.33
C CYS A 128 23.97 18.19 5.14
N LYS A 129 25.04 18.88 4.72
CA LYS A 129 25.53 20.10 5.39
C LYS A 129 24.86 21.37 4.84
N ALA A 130 24.23 21.30 3.67
CA ALA A 130 23.55 22.43 3.05
C ALA A 130 22.40 22.97 3.91
N GLU A 131 22.17 24.28 3.85
CA GLU A 131 21.02 24.91 4.48
C GLU A 131 19.73 24.47 3.78
N LEU A 132 18.73 24.02 4.55
CA LEU A 132 17.41 23.67 4.01
C LEU A 132 16.55 24.92 3.89
N LYS A 133 16.02 25.17 2.68
CA LYS A 133 15.10 26.29 2.39
C LYS A 133 13.70 25.74 2.12
N ASN A 134 12.74 26.16 2.94
CA ASN A 134 11.33 25.83 2.72
C ASN A 134 10.76 26.62 1.55
N ILE A 135 10.54 25.97 0.41
CA ILE A 135 10.03 26.64 -0.78
C ILE A 135 9.32 25.66 -1.74
N ASP A 136 8.13 26.03 -2.22
CA ASP A 136 7.40 25.31 -3.29
C ASP A 136 7.63 26.02 -4.64
N LEU A 137 8.60 25.54 -5.41
CA LEU A 137 8.82 26.02 -6.78
C LEU A 137 7.81 25.45 -7.79
N ILE A 138 7.15 24.35 -7.44
CA ILE A 138 6.23 23.69 -8.37
C ILE A 138 4.97 24.54 -8.61
N SER A 139 4.46 25.17 -7.56
CA SER A 139 3.32 26.09 -7.68
C SER A 139 3.59 27.27 -8.61
N LEU A 140 4.86 27.66 -8.81
CA LEU A 140 5.25 28.75 -9.69
C LEU A 140 5.28 28.35 -11.17
N ILE A 141 5.34 27.05 -11.48
CA ILE A 141 5.50 26.55 -12.86
C ILE A 141 4.35 25.69 -13.36
N TRP A 142 3.48 25.20 -12.47
CA TRP A 142 2.36 24.32 -12.80
C TRP A 142 1.06 25.12 -12.94
N GLU A 143 0.92 25.82 -14.06
CA GLU A 143 -0.20 26.74 -14.32
C GLU A 143 -1.57 26.02 -14.37
N ASP A 144 -1.61 24.82 -14.94
CA ASP A 144 -2.79 23.95 -15.08
C ASP A 144 -2.87 22.87 -13.96
N ARG A 145 -2.35 23.17 -12.76
CA ARG A 145 -2.37 22.24 -11.64
C ARG A 145 -3.80 21.80 -11.30
N PRO A 146 -4.09 20.47 -11.26
CA PRO A 146 -5.42 19.98 -10.90
C PRO A 146 -5.90 20.57 -9.57
N ALA A 147 -7.21 20.79 -9.43
CA ALA A 147 -7.78 21.22 -8.15
C ALA A 147 -7.70 20.10 -7.09
N LEU A 148 -7.72 20.47 -5.81
CA LEU A 148 -7.88 19.51 -4.73
C LEU A 148 -9.24 18.80 -4.84
N PRO A 149 -9.31 17.50 -4.51
CA PRO A 149 -10.56 16.74 -4.58
C PRO A 149 -11.60 17.29 -3.59
N LYS A 150 -12.86 17.32 -4.03
CA LYS A 150 -14.02 17.81 -3.24
C LYS A 150 -15.09 16.74 -3.05
N ASN A 151 -14.70 15.48 -3.04
CA ASN A 151 -15.63 14.38 -2.91
C ASN A 151 -16.30 14.37 -1.54
N LYS A 152 -17.58 13.96 -1.50
CA LYS A 152 -18.31 13.85 -0.25
C LYS A 152 -17.74 12.77 0.65
N VAL A 153 -17.75 13.05 1.94
CA VAL A 153 -17.39 12.10 2.99
C VAL A 153 -18.68 11.50 3.56
N TYR A 154 -18.62 10.21 3.86
CA TYR A 154 -19.76 9.44 4.36
C TYR A 154 -19.38 8.58 5.56
N GLU A 155 -20.36 8.17 6.35
CA GLU A 155 -20.15 7.30 7.49
C GLU A 155 -19.87 5.87 7.04
N HIS A 156 -18.89 5.21 7.64
CA HIS A 156 -18.79 3.78 7.67
C HIS A 156 -19.75 3.28 8.74
N GLU A 157 -20.80 2.59 8.31
CA GLU A 157 -21.95 2.22 9.15
C GLU A 157 -21.53 1.36 10.35
N LEU A 158 -22.14 1.58 11.51
CA LEU A 158 -21.77 0.89 12.75
C LEU A 158 -21.93 -0.64 12.68
N GLU A 159 -22.77 -1.14 11.78
CA GLU A 159 -22.88 -2.59 11.56
C GLU A 159 -21.57 -3.23 11.11
N TYR A 160 -20.73 -2.46 10.38
CA TYR A 160 -19.39 -2.91 9.95
C TYR A 160 -18.29 -2.56 10.96
N CYS A 161 -18.53 -1.64 11.88
CA CYS A 161 -17.54 -1.19 12.83
C CYS A 161 -17.60 -1.99 14.14
N SER A 162 -16.45 -2.25 14.77
CA SER A 162 -16.39 -2.85 16.11
C SER A 162 -16.62 -1.84 17.22
N TYR A 163 -16.25 -0.58 16.96
CA TYR A 163 -16.35 0.53 17.91
C TYR A 163 -16.96 1.75 17.24
N SER A 164 -17.78 2.49 17.98
CA SER A 164 -18.21 3.84 17.60
C SER A 164 -17.00 4.79 17.58
N ARG A 165 -17.12 5.93 16.90
CA ARG A 165 -16.05 6.96 16.87
C ARG A 165 -15.73 7.50 18.26
N LYS A 166 -16.74 7.59 19.14
CA LYS A 166 -16.56 8.00 20.54
C LYS A 166 -15.69 7.01 21.31
N GLU A 167 -15.96 5.71 21.16
CA GLU A 167 -15.13 4.65 21.77
C GLU A 167 -13.70 4.65 21.20
N LYS A 168 -13.53 4.83 19.90
CA LYS A 168 -12.20 4.93 19.28
C LYS A 168 -11.41 6.12 19.79
N LEU A 169 -12.04 7.28 19.93
CA LEU A 169 -11.42 8.46 20.56
C LEU A 169 -11.01 8.20 22.02
N LEU A 170 -11.81 7.46 22.79
CA LEU A 170 -11.46 7.06 24.16
C LEU A 170 -10.24 6.14 24.16
N LEU A 171 -10.21 5.12 23.30
CA LEU A 171 -9.06 4.21 23.17
C LEU A 171 -7.76 4.96 22.81
N VAL A 172 -7.85 5.94 21.88
CA VAL A 172 -6.70 6.79 21.54
C VAL A 172 -6.26 7.63 22.73
N ARG A 173 -7.19 8.27 23.45
CA ARG A 173 -6.88 9.07 24.65
C ARG A 173 -6.27 8.23 25.76
N GLU A 174 -6.71 7.01 25.98
CA GLU A 174 -6.09 6.09 26.94
C GLU A 174 -4.60 5.83 26.61
N LYS A 175 -4.27 5.67 25.33
CA LYS A 175 -2.88 5.55 24.90
C LYS A 175 -2.11 6.85 25.06
N MET A 176 -2.70 7.99 24.70
CA MET A 176 -2.11 9.32 24.94
C MET A 176 -1.78 9.53 26.43
N ASN A 177 -2.70 9.16 27.33
CA ASN A 177 -2.48 9.28 28.77
C ASN A 177 -1.28 8.43 29.26
N LYS A 178 -1.10 7.20 28.72
CA LYS A 178 0.07 6.36 29.03
C LYS A 178 1.38 6.98 28.57
N LEU A 179 1.34 7.77 27.49
CA LEU A 179 2.46 8.53 26.96
C LEU A 179 2.59 9.93 27.58
N GLN A 180 1.72 10.27 28.54
CA GLN A 180 1.61 11.61 29.14
C GLN A 180 1.40 12.74 28.11
N ALA A 181 0.79 12.41 26.97
CA ALA A 181 0.50 13.34 25.90
C ALA A 181 -0.82 14.08 26.16
N LYS A 182 -0.79 15.41 26.22
CA LYS A 182 -1.98 16.27 26.37
C LYS A 182 -2.70 16.49 25.05
N ASN A 183 -1.93 16.63 23.98
CA ASN A 183 -2.44 16.87 22.63
C ASN A 183 -1.84 15.86 21.67
N HIS A 184 -2.56 15.54 20.60
CA HIS A 184 -2.09 14.63 19.54
C HIS A 184 -2.50 15.13 18.17
N LEU A 185 -1.53 15.34 17.30
CA LEU A 185 -1.75 15.70 15.90
C LEU A 185 -1.62 14.44 15.02
N ILE A 186 -2.67 14.18 14.24
CA ILE A 186 -2.72 13.09 13.27
C ILE A 186 -2.93 13.68 11.88
N SER A 187 -2.03 13.35 10.95
CA SER A 187 -2.13 13.76 9.55
C SER A 187 -2.31 12.57 8.61
N SER A 188 -2.08 11.34 9.07
CA SER A 188 -2.33 10.11 8.30
C SER A 188 -3.82 9.90 8.08
N LEU A 189 -4.24 9.87 6.81
CA LEU A 189 -5.66 9.88 6.44
C LEU A 189 -6.40 8.60 6.82
N ASP A 190 -5.73 7.46 6.78
CA ASP A 190 -6.26 6.16 7.19
C ASP A 190 -6.50 6.08 8.72
N ASP A 191 -5.63 6.67 9.52
CA ASP A 191 -5.83 6.81 10.97
C ASP A 191 -7.04 7.70 11.28
N ILE A 192 -7.16 8.84 10.59
CA ILE A 192 -8.29 9.75 10.74
C ILE A 192 -9.60 9.07 10.33
N ALA A 193 -9.61 8.40 9.17
CA ALA A 193 -10.78 7.68 8.67
C ALA A 193 -11.21 6.55 9.63
N TRP A 194 -10.23 5.84 10.23
CA TRP A 194 -10.52 4.82 11.24
C TRP A 194 -11.11 5.42 12.53
N ILE A 195 -10.49 6.47 13.11
CA ILE A 195 -10.94 7.10 14.36
C ILE A 195 -12.36 7.65 14.21
N THR A 196 -12.62 8.33 13.08
CA THR A 196 -13.88 9.04 12.85
C THR A 196 -15.00 8.16 12.30
N ASN A 197 -14.74 6.91 11.96
CA ASN A 197 -15.64 6.03 11.19
C ASN A 197 -16.16 6.72 9.92
N LEU A 198 -15.31 7.50 9.26
CA LEU A 198 -15.65 8.16 8.01
C LEU A 198 -14.85 7.55 6.84
N ARG A 199 -15.44 7.64 5.66
CA ARG A 199 -14.80 7.25 4.40
C ARG A 199 -15.01 8.32 3.35
N GLY A 200 -14.10 8.39 2.39
CA GLY A 200 -14.16 9.28 1.23
C GLY A 200 -13.45 8.64 0.04
N ASN A 201 -13.20 9.40 -1.00
CA ASN A 201 -12.46 8.94 -2.18
C ASN A 201 -11.59 10.05 -2.78
N ASP A 202 -10.94 10.83 -1.94
CA ASP A 202 -10.02 11.88 -2.38
C ASP A 202 -8.71 11.32 -2.95
N VAL A 203 -8.36 10.11 -2.58
CA VAL A 203 -7.22 9.36 -3.08
C VAL A 203 -7.72 8.14 -3.84
N CYS A 204 -7.23 7.92 -5.05
CA CYS A 204 -7.62 6.76 -5.85
C CYS A 204 -7.41 5.47 -5.06
N TYR A 205 -8.39 4.56 -5.13
CA TYR A 205 -8.38 3.23 -4.51
C TYR A 205 -8.47 3.20 -2.97
N ASN A 206 -8.15 4.29 -2.29
CA ASN A 206 -8.18 4.36 -0.84
C ASN A 206 -9.43 5.11 -0.36
N PRO A 207 -10.25 4.52 0.51
CA PRO A 207 -11.50 5.13 0.97
C PRO A 207 -11.25 6.18 2.06
N ILE A 208 -10.38 7.15 1.78
CA ILE A 208 -9.89 8.20 2.67
C ILE A 208 -10.16 9.59 2.10
N PHE A 209 -9.99 10.62 2.91
CA PHE A 209 -10.28 12.00 2.57
C PHE A 209 -9.25 12.95 3.18
N LEU A 210 -8.91 14.02 2.48
CA LEU A 210 -7.93 15.02 2.92
C LEU A 210 -8.42 15.72 4.19
N SER A 211 -7.67 15.54 5.29
CA SER A 211 -8.00 16.09 6.60
C SER A 211 -6.83 16.03 7.57
N HIS A 212 -6.86 16.84 8.63
CA HIS A 212 -6.01 16.67 9.81
C HIS A 212 -6.90 16.52 11.04
N LEU A 213 -6.43 15.81 12.05
CA LEU A 213 -7.13 15.66 13.32
C LEU A 213 -6.20 16.09 14.46
N LEU A 214 -6.67 17.08 15.25
CA LEU A 214 -5.99 17.51 16.47
C LEU A 214 -6.84 17.09 17.67
N ILE A 215 -6.38 16.09 18.41
CA ILE A 215 -7.04 15.63 19.64
C ILE A 215 -6.50 16.45 20.80
N LEU A 216 -7.39 17.16 21.46
CA LEU A 216 -7.16 17.94 22.67
C LEU A 216 -7.79 17.23 23.88
N GLU A 217 -7.50 17.68 25.09
CA GLU A 217 -7.99 17.08 26.35
C GLU A 217 -9.51 16.88 26.37
N GLY A 218 -10.28 17.87 25.96
CA GLY A 218 -11.77 17.84 26.05
C GLY A 218 -12.48 17.63 24.70
N LYS A 219 -11.81 17.75 23.56
CA LYS A 219 -12.42 17.69 22.22
C LYS A 219 -11.44 17.23 21.17
N ALA A 220 -11.95 16.88 19.99
CA ALA A 220 -11.14 16.66 18.79
C ALA A 220 -11.53 17.70 17.73
N LEU A 221 -10.55 18.25 17.02
CA LEU A 221 -10.75 19.20 15.93
C LEU A 221 -10.42 18.48 14.60
N LEU A 222 -11.42 18.29 13.75
CA LEU A 222 -11.25 17.72 12.41
C LEU A 222 -11.17 18.86 11.39
N PHE A 223 -9.99 19.03 10.79
CA PHE A 223 -9.73 20.02 9.75
C PHE A 223 -10.01 19.40 8.40
N ILE A 224 -11.04 19.86 7.73
CA ILE A 224 -11.55 19.31 6.48
C ILE A 224 -12.20 20.41 5.65
N ASP A 225 -12.21 20.27 4.32
CA ASP A 225 -13.05 21.14 3.47
C ASP A 225 -14.53 20.92 3.85
N ARG A 226 -15.18 21.98 4.34
CA ARG A 226 -16.55 21.94 4.85
C ARG A 226 -17.58 21.49 3.80
N GLU A 227 -17.28 21.71 2.51
CA GLU A 227 -18.16 21.27 1.43
C GLU A 227 -18.29 19.73 1.34
N LYS A 228 -17.35 18.98 1.94
CA LYS A 228 -17.37 17.50 1.95
C LYS A 228 -18.34 16.91 2.95
N ILE A 229 -18.72 17.66 3.98
CA ILE A 229 -19.56 17.21 5.10
C ILE A 229 -20.93 17.87 4.98
N ASP A 230 -22.00 17.09 5.06
CA ASP A 230 -23.34 17.62 5.15
C ASP A 230 -23.71 18.01 6.61
N PHE A 231 -24.80 18.73 6.75
CA PHE A 231 -25.27 19.26 8.05
C PHE A 231 -25.59 18.15 9.07
N GLU A 232 -26.20 17.05 8.61
CA GLU A 232 -26.58 15.95 9.52
C GLU A 232 -25.34 15.20 10.03
N LEU A 233 -24.36 14.99 9.17
CA LEU A 233 -23.09 14.36 9.57
C LEU A 233 -22.30 15.30 10.52
N GLU A 234 -22.25 16.60 10.26
CA GLU A 234 -21.62 17.57 11.17
C GLU A 234 -22.25 17.54 12.55
N LYS A 235 -23.59 17.49 12.63
CA LYS A 235 -24.31 17.40 13.89
C LYS A 235 -23.95 16.14 14.68
N LYS A 236 -23.86 14.99 14.01
CA LYS A 236 -23.43 13.73 14.63
C LYS A 236 -22.00 13.81 15.14
N LEU A 237 -21.07 14.36 14.35
CA LEU A 237 -19.68 14.53 14.74
C LEU A 237 -19.54 15.41 16.00
N ASN A 238 -20.28 16.52 16.05
CA ASN A 238 -20.30 17.42 17.22
C ASN A 238 -20.82 16.71 18.48
N LEU A 239 -21.85 15.86 18.36
CA LEU A 239 -22.38 15.07 19.50
C LEU A 239 -21.35 14.04 20.01
N ASP A 240 -20.46 13.56 19.14
CA ASP A 240 -19.38 12.63 19.47
C ASP A 240 -18.09 13.34 19.93
N GLY A 241 -18.11 14.69 20.06
CA GLY A 241 -16.97 15.49 20.53
C GLY A 241 -15.95 15.83 19.45
N ILE A 242 -16.33 15.74 18.17
CA ILE A 242 -15.51 16.12 17.01
C ILE A 242 -16.04 17.40 16.39
N CYS A 243 -15.28 18.49 16.52
CA CYS A 243 -15.65 19.80 15.99
C CYS A 243 -14.97 20.02 14.63
N LEU A 244 -15.75 20.43 13.63
CA LEU A 244 -15.21 20.71 12.29
C LEU A 244 -14.52 22.06 12.23
N LYS A 245 -13.41 22.12 11.50
CA LYS A 245 -12.65 23.32 11.14
C LYS A 245 -12.33 23.30 9.65
N GLU A 246 -12.17 24.47 9.03
CA GLU A 246 -11.67 24.56 7.67
C GLU A 246 -10.27 23.92 7.55
N TYR A 247 -10.05 23.18 6.46
CA TYR A 247 -8.81 22.43 6.23
C TYR A 247 -7.54 23.27 6.42
N ASN A 248 -7.53 24.49 5.88
CA ASN A 248 -6.39 25.40 5.96
C ASN A 248 -6.17 26.04 7.35
N LYS A 249 -7.07 25.82 8.31
CA LYS A 249 -6.97 26.39 9.66
C LYS A 249 -6.12 25.57 10.63
N ILE A 250 -5.56 24.46 10.20
CA ILE A 250 -4.69 23.61 11.05
C ILE A 250 -3.51 24.41 11.60
N GLN A 251 -2.83 25.21 10.76
CA GLN A 251 -1.67 26.00 11.18
C GLN A 251 -2.07 27.07 12.22
N ASP A 252 -3.23 27.72 12.05
CA ASP A 252 -3.72 28.73 12.99
C ASP A 252 -4.03 28.12 14.37
N GLU A 253 -4.53 26.89 14.42
CA GLU A 253 -4.81 26.21 15.70
C GLU A 253 -3.52 25.69 16.35
N LEU A 254 -2.56 25.18 15.57
CA LEU A 254 -1.27 24.74 16.11
C LEU A 254 -0.46 25.89 16.73
N LYS A 255 -0.46 27.08 16.13
CA LYS A 255 0.18 28.30 16.68
C LYS A 255 -0.39 28.74 18.03
N LYS A 256 -1.58 28.29 18.41
CA LYS A 256 -2.20 28.61 19.73
C LYS A 256 -1.71 27.71 20.86
N LEU A 257 -1.05 26.58 20.53
CA LEU A 257 -0.51 25.68 21.54
C LEU A 257 0.70 26.32 22.20
N GLN A 258 0.68 26.42 23.53
CA GLN A 258 1.75 26.99 24.35
C GLN A 258 1.85 26.28 25.70
N ASN A 259 3.05 26.13 26.22
CA ASN A 259 3.31 25.53 27.54
C ASN A 259 2.63 24.15 27.71
N THR A 260 2.68 23.33 26.67
CA THR A 260 2.05 22.01 26.59
C THR A 260 2.93 21.03 25.82
N ASN A 261 2.49 19.77 25.69
CA ASN A 261 3.12 18.83 24.79
C ASN A 261 2.20 18.39 23.66
N LEU A 262 2.81 17.91 22.58
CA LEU A 262 2.14 17.44 21.36
C LEU A 262 2.73 16.11 20.90
N LEU A 263 1.91 15.08 20.93
CA LEU A 263 2.25 13.77 20.37
C LEU A 263 2.14 13.81 18.84
N ILE A 264 3.16 13.33 18.17
CA ILE A 264 3.21 13.19 16.71
C ILE A 264 3.91 11.89 16.31
N GLU A 265 3.61 11.39 15.12
CA GLU A 265 4.44 10.40 14.44
C GLU A 265 5.32 11.12 13.39
N PRO A 266 6.66 11.17 13.57
CA PRO A 266 7.56 11.95 12.71
C PRO A 266 7.52 11.54 11.23
N SER A 267 7.24 10.26 10.94
CA SER A 267 7.13 9.75 9.57
C SER A 267 5.79 10.10 8.90
N LYS A 268 4.79 10.56 9.69
CA LYS A 268 3.42 10.89 9.27
C LYS A 268 3.04 12.35 9.54
N THR A 269 4.01 13.18 9.94
CA THR A 269 3.81 14.60 10.21
C THR A 269 4.82 15.40 9.41
N THR A 270 4.37 16.44 8.71
CA THR A 270 5.25 17.26 7.88
C THR A 270 6.06 18.26 8.71
N ALA A 271 7.25 18.60 8.22
CA ALA A 271 8.16 19.56 8.84
C ALA A 271 7.50 20.93 9.04
N LEU A 272 6.71 21.39 8.07
CA LEU A 272 6.00 22.67 8.15
C LEU A 272 5.10 22.76 9.39
N LEU A 273 4.36 21.71 9.73
CA LEU A 273 3.45 21.72 10.89
C LEU A 273 4.18 21.78 12.24
N ILE A 274 5.45 21.39 12.26
CA ILE A 274 6.29 21.46 13.46
C ILE A 274 7.02 22.80 13.57
N GLU A 275 7.51 23.35 12.47
CA GLU A 275 8.23 24.63 12.48
C GLU A 275 7.37 25.81 12.90
N ILE A 276 6.04 25.72 12.71
CA ILE A 276 5.12 26.82 13.09
C ILE A 276 4.73 26.80 14.57
N LEU A 277 5.09 25.76 15.33
CA LEU A 277 4.75 25.65 16.75
C LEU A 277 5.53 26.66 17.60
N ASP A 278 4.91 27.09 18.69
CA ASP A 278 5.60 27.87 19.72
C ASP A 278 6.71 27.03 20.38
N LYS A 279 7.83 27.63 20.68
CA LYS A 279 9.02 26.96 21.27
C LYS A 279 8.75 26.33 22.65
N SER A 280 7.66 26.73 23.33
CA SER A 280 7.23 26.14 24.59
C SER A 280 6.45 24.83 24.44
N VAL A 281 6.19 24.37 23.21
CA VAL A 281 5.54 23.09 22.93
C VAL A 281 6.59 21.99 22.89
N GLU A 282 6.51 21.05 23.83
CA GLU A 282 7.33 19.85 23.84
C GLU A 282 6.79 18.82 22.83
N ILE A 283 7.63 18.31 21.93
CA ILE A 283 7.24 17.30 20.96
C ILE A 283 7.50 15.89 21.52
N LEU A 284 6.47 15.08 21.57
CA LEU A 284 6.52 13.66 21.90
C LEU A 284 6.46 12.86 20.60
N GLU A 285 7.55 12.15 20.29
CA GLU A 285 7.69 11.39 19.03
C GLU A 285 7.43 9.92 19.26
N GLU A 286 6.26 9.45 18.81
CA GLU A 286 5.85 8.05 18.86
C GLU A 286 5.00 7.68 17.64
N ILE A 287 4.81 6.39 17.39
CA ILE A 287 3.83 5.93 16.40
C ILE A 287 2.41 6.34 16.84
N ASN A 288 1.57 6.74 15.88
CA ASN A 288 0.18 7.07 16.18
C ASN A 288 -0.51 5.92 16.93
N PRO A 289 -1.11 6.14 18.10
CA PRO A 289 -1.86 5.11 18.82
C PRO A 289 -2.90 4.39 17.96
N SER A 290 -3.54 5.11 17.04
CA SER A 290 -4.51 4.58 16.09
C SER A 290 -3.91 3.56 15.12
N THR A 291 -2.66 3.72 14.71
CA THR A 291 -1.98 2.75 13.82
C THR A 291 -1.93 1.35 14.44
N HIS A 292 -1.57 1.24 15.72
CA HIS A 292 -1.60 -0.04 16.43
C HIS A 292 -3.03 -0.57 16.64
N LEU A 293 -3.96 0.32 16.99
CA LEU A 293 -5.35 -0.09 17.28
C LEU A 293 -6.06 -0.63 16.04
N LYS A 294 -5.89 0.01 14.86
CA LYS A 294 -6.52 -0.44 13.61
C LYS A 294 -5.82 -1.65 12.97
N ALA A 295 -4.52 -1.84 13.23
CA ALA A 295 -3.78 -2.99 12.71
C ALA A 295 -4.28 -4.33 13.29
N ILE A 296 -4.75 -4.33 14.54
CA ILE A 296 -5.30 -5.49 15.24
C ILE A 296 -6.81 -5.54 14.97
N LYS A 297 -7.23 -6.36 14.03
CA LYS A 297 -8.64 -6.55 13.70
C LYS A 297 -9.32 -7.35 14.80
N THR A 298 -10.51 -6.91 15.21
CA THR A 298 -11.34 -7.64 16.15
C THR A 298 -11.97 -8.88 15.51
N ASP A 299 -12.49 -9.82 16.31
CA ASP A 299 -13.20 -10.99 15.78
C ASP A 299 -14.35 -10.63 14.86
N LYS A 300 -15.08 -9.54 15.17
CA LYS A 300 -16.16 -9.03 14.32
C LYS A 300 -15.63 -8.55 12.97
N GLU A 301 -14.55 -7.77 12.95
CA GLU A 301 -13.91 -7.31 11.71
C GLU A 301 -13.32 -8.48 10.91
N ILE A 302 -12.72 -9.48 11.57
CA ILE A 302 -12.23 -10.70 10.91
C ILE A 302 -13.37 -11.46 10.25
N ALA A 303 -14.53 -11.60 10.93
CA ALA A 303 -15.71 -12.24 10.35
C ALA A 303 -16.24 -11.47 9.12
N HIS A 304 -16.23 -10.14 9.16
CA HIS A 304 -16.57 -9.29 8.02
C HIS A 304 -15.58 -9.45 6.86
N ILE A 305 -14.27 -9.47 7.14
CA ILE A 305 -13.23 -9.70 6.14
C ILE A 305 -13.43 -11.08 5.47
N GLN A 306 -13.73 -12.12 6.25
CA GLN A 306 -14.02 -13.45 5.70
C GLN A 306 -15.19 -13.42 4.71
N ASN A 307 -16.25 -12.63 5.00
CA ASN A 307 -17.35 -12.44 4.07
C ASN A 307 -16.92 -11.67 2.82
N ALA A 308 -16.10 -10.63 2.95
CA ALA A 308 -15.53 -9.92 1.80
C ALA A 308 -14.70 -10.85 0.91
N MET A 309 -13.90 -11.77 1.51
CA MET A 309 -13.14 -12.78 0.77
C MET A 309 -14.03 -13.80 0.03
N ILE A 310 -15.21 -14.12 0.58
CA ILE A 310 -16.20 -14.96 -0.12
C ILE A 310 -16.77 -14.21 -1.33
N GLU A 311 -17.16 -12.96 -1.17
CA GLU A 311 -17.68 -12.13 -2.27
C GLU A 311 -16.63 -11.97 -3.39
N ASP A 312 -15.39 -11.65 -3.02
CA ASP A 312 -14.27 -11.53 -3.96
C ASP A 312 -13.95 -12.87 -4.66
N GLY A 313 -13.93 -13.97 -3.90
CA GLY A 313 -13.69 -15.31 -4.44
C GLY A 313 -14.76 -15.75 -5.44
N VAL A 314 -16.04 -15.40 -5.21
CA VAL A 314 -17.13 -15.64 -6.16
C VAL A 314 -16.92 -14.83 -7.45
N ALA A 315 -16.56 -13.56 -7.33
CA ALA A 315 -16.25 -12.70 -8.47
C ALA A 315 -15.09 -13.26 -9.30
N LEU A 316 -14.03 -13.70 -8.62
CA LEU A 316 -12.85 -14.32 -9.25
C LEU A 316 -13.21 -15.64 -9.97
N CYS A 317 -14.04 -16.50 -9.39
CA CYS A 317 -14.50 -17.73 -10.06
C CYS A 317 -15.27 -17.41 -11.36
N LYS A 318 -16.15 -16.42 -11.34
CA LYS A 318 -16.88 -15.96 -12.53
C LYS A 318 -15.94 -15.36 -13.57
N PHE A 319 -14.98 -14.54 -13.13
CA PHE A 319 -13.98 -13.93 -13.98
C PHE A 319 -13.07 -14.96 -14.66
N PHE A 320 -12.49 -15.91 -13.93
CA PHE A 320 -11.61 -16.94 -14.51
C PHE A 320 -12.37 -17.87 -15.46
N THR A 321 -13.65 -18.13 -15.18
CA THR A 321 -14.52 -18.86 -16.09
C THR A 321 -14.69 -18.09 -17.41
N TRP A 322 -14.98 -16.79 -17.33
CA TRP A 322 -15.07 -15.92 -18.50
C TRP A 322 -13.76 -15.90 -19.29
N LEU A 323 -12.62 -15.77 -18.62
CA LEU A 323 -11.30 -15.73 -19.23
C LEU A 323 -11.02 -17.01 -20.02
N GLU A 324 -11.20 -18.19 -19.40
CA GLU A 324 -10.96 -19.46 -20.06
C GLU A 324 -11.90 -19.71 -21.25
N GLU A 325 -13.18 -19.36 -21.14
CA GLU A 325 -14.15 -19.51 -22.24
C GLU A 325 -13.74 -18.67 -23.45
N ASN A 326 -13.32 -17.42 -23.22
CA ASN A 326 -12.91 -16.55 -24.31
C ASN A 326 -11.59 -16.98 -24.95
N ILE A 327 -10.63 -17.44 -24.15
CA ILE A 327 -9.37 -18.02 -24.69
C ILE A 327 -9.67 -19.24 -25.55
N LYS A 328 -10.51 -20.17 -25.09
CA LYS A 328 -10.93 -21.37 -25.86
C LYS A 328 -11.62 -21.01 -27.17
N ASN A 329 -12.38 -19.92 -27.19
CA ASN A 329 -13.07 -19.42 -28.36
C ASN A 329 -12.19 -18.58 -29.30
N ASN A 330 -10.88 -18.45 -28.98
CA ASN A 330 -9.91 -17.58 -29.67
C ASN A 330 -10.36 -16.10 -29.74
N THR A 331 -11.13 -15.64 -28.76
CA THR A 331 -11.48 -14.23 -28.61
C THR A 331 -10.20 -13.46 -28.26
N GLN A 332 -9.93 -12.35 -28.96
CA GLN A 332 -8.81 -11.49 -28.64
C GLN A 332 -9.09 -10.75 -27.34
N ILE A 333 -8.21 -10.93 -26.33
CA ILE A 333 -8.27 -10.31 -25.01
C ILE A 333 -6.98 -9.54 -24.79
N SER A 334 -7.08 -8.31 -24.30
CA SER A 334 -5.94 -7.50 -23.87
C SER A 334 -5.79 -7.48 -22.35
N GLU A 335 -4.63 -7.05 -21.87
CA GLU A 335 -4.39 -6.80 -20.44
C GLU A 335 -5.36 -5.74 -19.87
N LEU A 336 -5.82 -4.78 -20.69
CA LEU A 336 -6.83 -3.78 -20.31
C LEU A 336 -8.23 -4.41 -20.11
N ASP A 337 -8.58 -5.43 -20.91
CA ASP A 337 -9.85 -6.15 -20.75
C ASP A 337 -9.89 -6.93 -19.45
N ILE A 338 -8.74 -7.41 -18.95
CA ILE A 338 -8.63 -8.10 -17.65
C ILE A 338 -9.06 -7.17 -16.51
N ASP A 339 -8.50 -5.96 -16.42
CA ASP A 339 -8.86 -4.96 -15.40
C ASP A 339 -10.36 -4.62 -15.46
N THR A 340 -10.86 -4.37 -16.67
CA THR A 340 -12.27 -4.04 -16.88
C THR A 340 -13.19 -5.17 -16.40
N LYS A 341 -12.90 -6.42 -16.79
CA LYS A 341 -13.77 -7.56 -16.50
C LYS A 341 -13.72 -7.99 -15.05
N ILE A 342 -12.56 -8.01 -14.42
CA ILE A 342 -12.47 -8.36 -13.00
C ILE A 342 -13.23 -7.33 -12.13
N THR A 343 -13.12 -6.04 -12.48
CA THR A 343 -13.88 -4.96 -11.84
C THR A 343 -15.39 -5.13 -12.04
N GLU A 344 -15.83 -5.49 -13.27
CA GLU A 344 -17.23 -5.75 -13.59
C GLU A 344 -17.80 -6.91 -12.75
N PHE A 345 -17.06 -8.01 -12.58
CA PHE A 345 -17.51 -9.12 -11.74
C PHE A 345 -17.54 -8.77 -10.25
N ARG A 346 -16.56 -8.03 -9.73
CA ARG A 346 -16.56 -7.55 -8.36
C ARG A 346 -17.73 -6.61 -8.06
N SER A 347 -18.08 -5.73 -9.01
CA SER A 347 -19.17 -4.76 -8.88
C SER A 347 -20.56 -5.40 -8.78
N GLN A 348 -20.71 -6.70 -9.03
CA GLN A 348 -21.95 -7.44 -8.79
C GLN A 348 -22.25 -7.66 -7.31
N SER A 349 -21.24 -7.56 -6.43
CA SER A 349 -21.46 -7.64 -4.98
C SER A 349 -22.03 -6.32 -4.43
N PRO A 350 -23.08 -6.38 -3.60
CA PRO A 350 -23.67 -5.18 -2.97
C PRO A 350 -22.72 -4.50 -1.95
N TYR A 351 -21.67 -5.17 -1.57
CA TYR A 351 -20.64 -4.64 -0.66
C TYR A 351 -19.51 -3.92 -1.37
N TYR A 352 -19.33 -4.15 -2.68
CA TYR A 352 -18.22 -3.57 -3.45
C TYR A 352 -18.37 -2.06 -3.61
N ILE A 353 -17.27 -1.34 -3.42
CA ILE A 353 -17.19 0.12 -3.54
C ILE A 353 -16.28 0.53 -4.71
N SER A 354 -15.07 -0.04 -4.77
CA SER A 354 -14.06 0.28 -5.78
C SER A 354 -12.98 -0.80 -5.80
N ASN A 355 -12.02 -0.72 -6.73
CA ASN A 355 -10.78 -1.48 -6.60
C ASN A 355 -9.96 -0.96 -5.43
N SER A 356 -9.14 -1.82 -4.78
CA SER A 356 -8.23 -1.44 -3.68
C SER A 356 -6.88 -0.91 -4.17
N PHE A 357 -6.56 -1.16 -5.45
CA PHE A 357 -5.42 -0.60 -6.20
C PHE A 357 -5.63 -0.80 -7.70
N SER A 358 -4.74 -0.26 -8.52
CA SER A 358 -4.78 -0.47 -9.98
C SER A 358 -4.43 -1.90 -10.31
N THR A 359 -5.32 -2.64 -10.96
CA THR A 359 -5.07 -4.03 -11.36
C THR A 359 -3.76 -4.15 -12.15
N ILE A 360 -2.92 -5.08 -11.75
CA ILE A 360 -1.72 -5.49 -12.48
C ILE A 360 -2.10 -6.73 -13.28
N ALA A 361 -2.23 -6.59 -14.60
CA ALA A 361 -2.47 -7.70 -15.50
C ALA A 361 -1.30 -7.75 -16.48
N GLY A 362 -0.37 -8.69 -16.26
CA GLY A 362 0.84 -8.80 -17.05
C GLY A 362 0.93 -10.16 -17.75
N PHE A 363 1.01 -10.15 -19.08
CA PHE A 363 1.22 -11.35 -19.86
C PHE A 363 2.70 -11.54 -20.20
N ASN A 364 3.27 -12.70 -19.89
CA ASN A 364 4.67 -13.04 -20.14
C ASN A 364 5.63 -11.93 -19.68
N ALA A 365 6.35 -11.27 -20.59
CA ALA A 365 7.37 -10.27 -20.29
C ALA A 365 6.87 -9.09 -19.46
N ASN A 366 5.61 -8.69 -19.61
CA ASN A 366 5.01 -7.61 -18.83
C ASN A 366 4.86 -8.01 -17.35
N ALA A 367 4.59 -9.30 -17.08
CA ALA A 367 4.54 -9.83 -15.71
C ALA A 367 5.89 -9.79 -14.98
N ALA A 368 7.01 -9.69 -15.73
CA ALA A 368 8.34 -9.53 -15.12
C ALA A 368 8.58 -8.14 -14.50
N LEU A 369 7.63 -7.21 -14.64
CA LEU A 369 7.60 -5.92 -13.99
C LEU A 369 6.63 -5.98 -12.80
N PRO A 370 7.12 -6.04 -11.53
CA PRO A 370 6.26 -6.29 -10.37
C PRO A 370 5.09 -5.32 -10.21
N HIS A 371 5.27 -4.07 -10.63
CA HIS A 371 4.27 -2.99 -10.61
C HIS A 371 3.85 -2.57 -12.02
N TYR A 372 3.76 -3.55 -12.94
CA TYR A 372 3.30 -3.29 -14.31
C TYR A 372 1.91 -2.67 -14.31
N LYS A 373 1.72 -1.70 -15.19
CA LYS A 373 0.40 -1.12 -15.45
C LYS A 373 0.17 -1.09 -16.95
N ALA A 374 -0.87 -1.80 -17.40
CA ALA A 374 -1.34 -1.70 -18.78
C ALA A 374 -1.93 -0.31 -19.01
N GLU A 375 -1.45 0.40 -20.03
CA GLU A 375 -2.00 1.68 -20.48
C GLU A 375 -2.35 1.59 -21.97
N LYS A 376 -3.21 2.47 -22.47
CA LYS A 376 -3.67 2.45 -23.87
C LYS A 376 -2.51 2.44 -24.88
N GLU A 377 -1.38 3.04 -24.52
CA GLU A 377 -0.17 3.14 -25.35
C GLU A 377 0.82 1.99 -25.09
N SER A 378 0.59 1.14 -24.09
CA SER A 378 1.54 0.11 -23.67
C SER A 378 0.86 -1.07 -22.99
N PHE A 379 0.09 -1.85 -23.74
CA PHE A 379 -0.49 -3.11 -23.29
C PHE A 379 -0.16 -4.23 -24.27
N SER A 380 -0.35 -5.48 -23.83
CA SER A 380 -0.25 -6.66 -24.69
C SER A 380 -1.60 -7.35 -24.85
N TYR A 381 -1.77 -8.02 -25.97
CA TYR A 381 -2.83 -9.02 -26.13
C TYR A 381 -2.36 -10.36 -25.61
N ILE A 382 -3.27 -11.12 -24.98
CA ILE A 382 -3.01 -12.46 -24.51
C ILE A 382 -2.74 -13.38 -25.72
N GLN A 383 -1.60 -14.03 -25.74
CA GLN A 383 -1.15 -14.93 -26.81
C GLN A 383 -1.59 -16.38 -26.51
N LYS A 384 -1.30 -17.31 -27.43
CA LYS A 384 -1.70 -18.73 -27.32
C LYS A 384 -1.03 -19.48 -26.17
N ASN A 385 0.22 -19.13 -25.81
CA ASN A 385 1.00 -19.82 -24.79
C ASN A 385 1.72 -18.84 -23.88
N GLY A 386 1.71 -19.12 -22.59
CA GLY A 386 2.47 -18.36 -21.59
C GLY A 386 1.78 -18.24 -20.26
N LEU A 387 2.27 -17.33 -19.44
CA LEU A 387 1.75 -17.05 -18.11
C LEU A 387 1.09 -15.67 -18.09
N LEU A 388 -0.10 -15.61 -17.51
CA LEU A 388 -0.79 -14.36 -17.20
C LEU A 388 -0.82 -14.16 -15.68
N LEU A 389 -0.09 -13.16 -15.20
CA LEU A 389 -0.14 -12.71 -13.82
C LEU A 389 -1.27 -11.69 -13.67
N ILE A 390 -2.13 -11.89 -12.68
CA ILE A 390 -3.20 -10.96 -12.33
C ILE A 390 -3.11 -10.69 -10.83
N ASP A 391 -2.81 -9.45 -10.49
CA ASP A 391 -2.77 -8.93 -9.14
C ASP A 391 -3.84 -7.83 -9.02
N SER A 392 -4.79 -8.01 -8.10
CA SER A 392 -5.97 -7.18 -8.03
C SER A 392 -6.66 -7.29 -6.67
N GLY A 393 -7.39 -6.26 -6.30
CA GLY A 393 -8.15 -6.27 -5.07
C GLY A 393 -9.37 -5.35 -5.12
N GLY A 394 -10.25 -5.48 -4.15
CA GLY A 394 -11.45 -4.67 -4.01
C GLY A 394 -11.59 -4.05 -2.63
N GLN A 395 -12.14 -2.84 -2.60
CA GLN A 395 -12.68 -2.20 -1.42
C GLN A 395 -14.13 -2.62 -1.26
N TYR A 396 -14.43 -3.31 -0.18
CA TYR A 396 -15.77 -3.71 0.22
C TYR A 396 -16.14 -2.98 1.52
N LYS A 397 -17.41 -2.68 1.76
CA LYS A 397 -17.86 -2.08 3.03
C LYS A 397 -17.40 -2.87 4.26
N ASN A 398 -17.19 -4.16 4.10
CA ASN A 398 -16.82 -5.13 5.13
C ASN A 398 -15.40 -5.68 4.99
N GLY A 399 -14.51 -5.03 4.23
CA GLY A 399 -13.10 -5.42 4.12
C GLY A 399 -12.39 -4.86 2.91
N THR A 400 -11.09 -5.07 2.86
CA THR A 400 -10.22 -4.81 1.71
C THR A 400 -9.62 -6.12 1.26
N THR A 401 -9.65 -6.42 -0.05
CA THR A 401 -9.03 -7.62 -0.61
C THR A 401 -7.80 -7.28 -1.43
N ASP A 402 -6.89 -8.23 -1.48
CA ASP A 402 -5.64 -8.22 -2.21
C ASP A 402 -5.28 -9.66 -2.59
N ILE A 403 -5.02 -9.91 -3.86
CA ILE A 403 -4.72 -11.24 -4.36
C ILE A 403 -3.94 -11.21 -5.66
N THR A 404 -2.89 -12.02 -5.72
CA THR A 404 -2.23 -12.34 -6.97
C THR A 404 -2.42 -13.80 -7.35
N ARG A 405 -2.80 -14.05 -8.59
CA ARG A 405 -2.80 -15.37 -9.23
C ARG A 405 -2.10 -15.33 -10.58
N VAL A 406 -1.43 -16.44 -10.89
CA VAL A 406 -0.85 -16.68 -12.22
C VAL A 406 -1.54 -17.86 -12.83
N VAL A 407 -2.03 -17.70 -14.05
CA VAL A 407 -2.73 -18.74 -14.79
C VAL A 407 -1.98 -19.12 -16.07
N ALA A 408 -2.05 -20.40 -16.42
CA ALA A 408 -1.52 -20.91 -17.66
C ALA A 408 -2.43 -20.55 -18.84
N ILE A 409 -1.85 -20.00 -19.88
CA ILE A 409 -2.50 -19.82 -21.17
C ILE A 409 -1.84 -20.81 -22.14
N GLY A 410 -2.60 -21.81 -22.61
CA GLY A 410 -2.06 -22.85 -23.50
C GLY A 410 -0.99 -23.72 -22.82
N GLU A 411 0.08 -24.03 -23.57
CA GLU A 411 1.17 -24.88 -23.11
C GLU A 411 2.28 -24.06 -22.44
N LEU A 412 2.80 -24.58 -21.33
CA LEU A 412 3.93 -24.02 -20.60
C LEU A 412 5.20 -24.84 -20.83
N ASN A 413 6.34 -24.19 -20.79
CA ASN A 413 7.63 -24.89 -20.77
C ASN A 413 8.02 -25.32 -19.34
N GLY A 414 9.02 -26.21 -19.23
CA GLY A 414 9.46 -26.75 -17.95
C GLY A 414 10.01 -25.68 -16.98
N GLU A 415 10.64 -24.61 -17.50
CA GLU A 415 11.18 -23.51 -16.67
C GLU A 415 10.05 -22.68 -16.02
N GLN A 416 8.95 -22.45 -16.74
CA GLN A 416 7.76 -21.76 -16.22
C GLN A 416 7.06 -22.58 -15.12
N ILE A 417 6.91 -23.88 -15.32
CA ILE A 417 6.31 -24.80 -14.33
C ILE A 417 7.21 -24.90 -13.09
N HIS A 418 8.52 -24.98 -13.28
CA HIS A 418 9.50 -25.00 -12.18
C HIS A 418 9.42 -23.71 -11.35
N ASP A 419 9.51 -22.54 -11.97
CA ASP A 419 9.46 -21.25 -11.29
C ASP A 419 8.12 -21.07 -10.53
N TYR A 420 6.98 -21.46 -11.15
CA TYR A 420 5.67 -21.41 -10.47
C TYR A 420 5.67 -22.28 -9.21
N THR A 421 6.18 -23.50 -9.32
CA THR A 421 6.22 -24.44 -8.19
C THR A 421 7.12 -23.93 -7.08
N LEU A 422 8.27 -23.31 -7.39
CA LEU A 422 9.15 -22.70 -6.40
C LEU A 422 8.49 -21.54 -5.66
N VAL A 423 7.77 -20.66 -6.37
CA VAL A 423 7.01 -19.56 -5.74
C VAL A 423 5.91 -20.11 -4.83
N LEU A 424 5.23 -21.19 -5.27
CA LEU A 424 4.23 -21.86 -4.44
C LEU A 424 4.84 -22.47 -3.17
N LYS A 425 6.03 -23.11 -3.28
CA LYS A 425 6.76 -23.62 -2.11
C LYS A 425 7.14 -22.51 -1.15
N ALA A 426 7.61 -21.36 -1.65
CA ALA A 426 7.92 -20.18 -0.86
C ALA A 426 6.68 -19.65 -0.12
N HIS A 427 5.53 -19.58 -0.81
CA HIS A 427 4.25 -19.21 -0.21
C HIS A 427 3.83 -20.18 0.90
N ILE A 428 3.89 -21.49 0.65
CA ILE A 428 3.51 -22.52 1.63
C ILE A 428 4.45 -22.49 2.84
N ALA A 429 5.75 -22.28 2.64
CA ALA A 429 6.73 -22.25 3.71
C ALA A 429 6.35 -21.26 4.81
N ILE A 430 5.99 -20.02 4.45
CA ILE A 430 5.55 -19.02 5.44
C ILE A 430 4.10 -19.25 5.87
N ALA A 431 3.18 -19.57 4.97
CA ALA A 431 1.76 -19.75 5.29
C ALA A 431 1.49 -20.92 6.25
N SER A 432 2.39 -21.92 6.31
CA SER A 432 2.32 -23.05 7.23
C SER A 432 3.14 -22.86 8.52
N THR A 433 3.81 -21.71 8.68
CA THR A 433 4.69 -21.46 9.83
C THR A 433 3.91 -21.13 11.08
N ILE A 434 4.34 -21.77 12.20
CA ILE A 434 3.96 -21.40 13.56
C ILE A 434 5.11 -20.58 14.15
N PHE A 435 4.81 -19.45 14.77
CA PHE A 435 5.83 -18.52 15.27
C PHE A 435 5.47 -17.95 16.65
N PRO A 436 6.46 -17.54 17.45
CA PRO A 436 6.19 -16.94 18.75
C PRO A 436 5.38 -15.64 18.61
N LYS A 437 4.40 -15.42 19.45
CA LYS A 437 3.77 -14.12 19.61
C LYS A 437 4.84 -13.07 19.94
N ASP A 438 4.68 -11.86 19.42
CA ASP A 438 5.62 -10.75 19.62
C ASP A 438 6.98 -10.90 18.90
N ILE A 439 7.18 -11.90 18.04
CA ILE A 439 8.31 -11.88 17.11
C ILE A 439 8.18 -10.70 16.15
N ALA A 440 9.29 -10.03 15.85
CA ALA A 440 9.28 -9.01 14.80
C ALA A 440 9.06 -9.66 13.42
N MET A 441 7.99 -9.29 12.72
CA MET A 441 7.57 -9.95 11.49
C MET A 441 8.61 -9.85 10.34
N PRO A 442 9.47 -8.81 10.23
CA PRO A 442 10.56 -8.81 9.26
C PRO A 442 11.47 -10.05 9.31
N LEU A 443 11.65 -10.65 10.49
CA LEU A 443 12.46 -11.87 10.65
C LEU A 443 11.85 -13.12 9.99
N LEU A 444 10.53 -13.13 9.80
CA LEU A 444 9.81 -14.26 9.21
C LEU A 444 9.98 -14.29 7.68
N ASP A 445 10.36 -13.19 7.04
CA ASP A 445 10.55 -13.11 5.59
C ASP A 445 11.60 -14.13 5.08
N ALA A 446 12.64 -14.39 5.84
CA ALA A 446 13.66 -15.38 5.49
C ALA A 446 13.09 -16.80 5.29
N ILE A 447 12.00 -17.15 5.99
CA ILE A 447 11.33 -18.46 5.83
C ILE A 447 10.71 -18.57 4.43
N THR A 448 10.11 -17.48 3.95
CA THR A 448 9.52 -17.42 2.60
C THR A 448 10.59 -17.54 1.52
N ARG A 449 11.74 -16.88 1.72
CA ARG A 449 12.80 -16.83 0.70
C ARG A 449 13.68 -18.08 0.68
N ALA A 450 13.72 -18.85 1.76
CA ALA A 450 14.59 -20.01 1.87
C ALA A 450 14.48 -21.00 0.70
N PRO A 451 13.28 -21.40 0.21
CA PRO A 451 13.17 -22.25 -0.98
C PRO A 451 13.76 -21.64 -2.25
N LEU A 452 13.65 -20.31 -2.42
CA LEU A 452 14.20 -19.61 -3.59
C LEU A 452 15.73 -19.46 -3.50
N TRP A 453 16.24 -19.14 -2.32
CA TRP A 453 17.70 -19.00 -2.09
C TRP A 453 18.45 -20.30 -2.32
N GLN A 454 17.83 -21.47 -2.08
CA GLN A 454 18.42 -22.77 -2.40
C GLN A 454 18.69 -22.92 -3.91
N GLU A 455 17.87 -22.25 -4.74
CA GLU A 455 18.02 -22.20 -6.20
C GLU A 455 18.75 -20.92 -6.67
N GLN A 456 19.35 -20.14 -5.74
CA GLN A 456 20.05 -18.87 -5.99
C GLN A 456 19.14 -17.82 -6.67
N LEU A 457 17.85 -17.85 -6.35
CA LEU A 457 16.83 -16.90 -6.80
C LEU A 457 16.40 -15.98 -5.64
N ASP A 458 16.02 -14.76 -5.97
CA ASP A 458 15.46 -13.80 -5.02
C ASP A 458 14.56 -12.79 -5.75
N TYR A 459 13.80 -11.99 -4.99
CA TYR A 459 12.99 -10.88 -5.47
C TYR A 459 13.24 -9.62 -4.65
N THR A 460 13.00 -8.45 -5.26
CA THR A 460 13.44 -7.13 -4.75
C THR A 460 12.36 -6.36 -4.00
N HIS A 461 11.20 -6.97 -3.72
CA HIS A 461 10.12 -6.38 -2.91
C HIS A 461 9.96 -7.12 -1.57
N GLY A 462 9.16 -6.58 -0.66
CA GLY A 462 8.78 -7.29 0.57
C GLY A 462 7.93 -8.52 0.27
N THR A 463 7.96 -9.51 1.13
CA THR A 463 7.09 -10.69 1.03
C THR A 463 5.65 -10.39 1.42
N GLY A 464 5.42 -9.27 2.14
CA GLY A 464 4.08 -8.90 2.54
C GLY A 464 4.02 -7.66 3.41
N HIS A 465 2.82 -7.15 3.54
CA HIS A 465 2.47 -5.92 4.25
C HIS A 465 1.16 -6.11 5.04
N GLY A 466 0.90 -5.23 5.99
CA GLY A 466 -0.41 -5.16 6.62
C GLY A 466 -1.48 -4.63 5.66
N VAL A 467 -2.74 -4.98 5.91
CA VAL A 467 -3.88 -4.57 5.10
C VAL A 467 -4.96 -3.93 5.96
N GLY A 468 -5.54 -2.84 5.48
CA GLY A 468 -6.59 -2.12 6.16
C GLY A 468 -7.95 -2.84 6.14
N TYR A 469 -8.87 -2.38 6.98
CA TYR A 469 -10.25 -2.82 6.99
C TYR A 469 -11.14 -1.75 6.35
N PHE A 470 -11.48 -1.92 5.08
CA PHE A 470 -12.08 -0.88 4.24
C PHE A 470 -11.28 0.43 4.36
N LEU A 471 -9.96 0.30 4.19
CA LEU A 471 -8.94 1.36 4.26
C LEU A 471 -7.82 1.05 3.25
N ASN A 472 -6.63 1.59 3.47
CA ASN A 472 -5.50 1.40 2.56
C ASN A 472 -5.14 -0.08 2.42
N VAL A 473 -4.91 -0.54 1.19
CA VAL A 473 -4.42 -1.90 0.94
C VAL A 473 -3.06 -2.10 1.60
N HIS A 474 -2.17 -1.13 1.54
CA HIS A 474 -0.91 -1.10 2.30
C HIS A 474 -1.12 -0.38 3.63
N GLU A 475 -1.19 -1.13 4.72
CA GLU A 475 -1.39 -0.61 6.08
C GLU A 475 -0.32 -1.16 7.04
N GLY A 476 0.46 -0.26 7.65
CA GLY A 476 1.39 -0.66 8.72
C GLY A 476 0.69 -0.97 10.06
N PRO A 477 1.45 -1.32 11.12
CA PRO A 477 2.92 -1.22 11.22
C PRO A 477 3.69 -2.50 10.86
N GLN A 478 3.03 -3.64 10.69
CA GLN A 478 3.69 -4.91 10.36
C GLN A 478 4.09 -5.00 8.89
N THR A 479 5.19 -5.70 8.64
CA THR A 479 5.67 -6.02 7.30
C THR A 479 6.44 -7.33 7.33
N LEU A 480 6.34 -8.12 6.27
CA LEU A 480 7.18 -9.28 6.00
C LEU A 480 8.26 -8.85 5.00
N SER A 481 9.35 -8.26 5.48
CA SER A 481 10.44 -7.79 4.62
C SER A 481 11.75 -7.70 5.39
N TYR A 482 12.75 -8.48 4.99
CA TYR A 482 14.09 -8.42 5.60
C TYR A 482 14.84 -7.11 5.26
N PHE A 483 14.34 -6.33 4.32
CA PHE A 483 14.82 -4.97 4.06
C PHE A 483 14.35 -3.95 5.11
N SER A 484 13.30 -4.31 5.86
CA SER A 484 12.74 -3.46 6.91
C SER A 484 13.48 -3.64 8.23
N PRO A 485 13.69 -2.58 9.03
CA PRO A 485 14.32 -2.69 10.33
C PRO A 485 13.44 -3.47 11.31
N VAL A 486 14.09 -4.22 12.20
CA VAL A 486 13.44 -4.90 13.32
C VAL A 486 13.12 -3.87 14.40
N LEU A 487 11.83 -3.54 14.56
CA LEU A 487 11.35 -2.52 15.49
C LEU A 487 10.23 -3.08 16.37
N GLU A 488 10.02 -2.48 17.54
CA GLU A 488 8.93 -2.85 18.47
C GLU A 488 7.56 -2.82 17.79
N LYS A 489 7.32 -1.83 16.93
CA LYS A 489 6.06 -1.67 16.19
C LYS A 489 5.78 -2.77 15.16
N THR A 490 6.80 -3.53 14.73
CA THR A 490 6.65 -4.61 13.75
C THR A 490 6.38 -5.97 14.38
N LYS A 491 6.19 -6.05 15.69
CA LYS A 491 5.89 -7.30 16.41
C LYS A 491 4.55 -7.89 16.03
N ALA A 492 4.54 -9.19 15.78
CA ALA A 492 3.36 -9.97 15.45
C ALA A 492 2.35 -9.99 16.60
N LYS A 493 1.13 -9.52 16.36
CA LYS A 493 0.00 -9.60 17.28
C LYS A 493 -1.12 -10.43 16.67
N GLU A 494 -1.91 -11.08 17.52
CA GLU A 494 -3.16 -11.72 17.10
C GLU A 494 -4.09 -10.71 16.45
N GLY A 495 -4.82 -11.09 15.39
CA GLY A 495 -5.73 -10.22 14.66
C GLY A 495 -5.08 -9.31 13.59
N MET A 496 -3.75 -9.32 13.44
CA MET A 496 -3.11 -8.60 12.34
C MET A 496 -3.38 -9.29 11.00
N LEU A 497 -3.84 -8.52 10.01
CA LEU A 497 -4.09 -8.96 8.64
C LEU A 497 -2.87 -8.61 7.79
N THR A 498 -2.32 -9.59 7.06
CA THR A 498 -1.04 -9.44 6.34
C THR A 498 -1.12 -10.15 4.99
N SER A 499 -0.50 -9.58 3.93
CA SER A 499 -0.29 -10.28 2.66
C SER A 499 0.90 -11.25 2.75
N ILE A 500 0.87 -12.29 1.92
CA ILE A 500 2.00 -13.21 1.67
C ILE A 500 2.11 -13.34 0.15
N GLU A 501 3.12 -12.73 -0.47
CA GLU A 501 3.22 -12.51 -1.91
C GLU A 501 4.62 -12.74 -2.51
N PRO A 502 5.29 -13.89 -2.28
CA PRO A 502 6.57 -14.18 -2.91
C PRO A 502 6.47 -14.20 -4.44
N GLY A 503 7.59 -13.93 -5.12
CA GLY A 503 7.61 -13.93 -6.58
C GLY A 503 8.95 -14.28 -7.20
N ILE A 504 8.94 -14.60 -8.51
CA ILE A 504 10.11 -14.74 -9.39
C ILE A 504 9.84 -13.91 -10.65
N TYR A 505 10.78 -13.08 -11.04
CA TYR A 505 10.66 -12.18 -12.19
C TYR A 505 11.82 -12.36 -13.16
N ARG A 506 11.57 -12.98 -14.31
CA ARG A 506 12.55 -13.21 -15.38
C ARG A 506 12.43 -12.08 -16.41
N THR A 507 13.26 -11.08 -16.29
CA THR A 507 13.24 -9.90 -17.19
C THR A 507 13.15 -10.29 -18.66
N GLY A 508 12.15 -9.77 -19.38
CA GLY A 508 11.90 -10.03 -20.78
C GLY A 508 11.28 -11.41 -21.07
N LYS A 509 10.97 -12.22 -20.05
CA LYS A 509 10.40 -13.57 -20.20
C LYS A 509 9.02 -13.67 -19.52
N TRP A 510 8.97 -13.76 -18.18
CA TRP A 510 7.73 -13.86 -17.37
C TRP A 510 7.95 -13.41 -15.93
N GLY A 511 6.85 -13.14 -15.25
CA GLY A 511 6.80 -12.96 -13.80
C GLY A 511 5.76 -13.87 -13.17
N ILE A 512 6.05 -14.32 -11.96
CA ILE A 512 5.16 -15.15 -11.14
C ILE A 512 5.13 -14.54 -9.75
N ARG A 513 3.92 -14.24 -9.26
CA ARG A 513 3.62 -13.88 -7.87
C ARG A 513 2.41 -14.68 -7.44
N LEU A 514 2.43 -15.25 -6.24
CA LEU A 514 1.30 -15.98 -5.66
C LEU A 514 1.01 -15.38 -4.29
N GLU A 515 -0.19 -14.85 -4.14
CA GLU A 515 -0.55 -14.07 -2.98
C GLU A 515 -1.85 -14.51 -2.33
N ASN A 516 -1.84 -14.53 -0.99
CA ASN A 516 -3.00 -14.60 -0.14
C ASN A 516 -2.89 -13.59 1.00
N LEU A 517 -4.02 -13.08 1.45
CA LEU A 517 -4.15 -12.44 2.75
C LEU A 517 -4.33 -13.49 3.84
N VAL A 518 -3.64 -13.29 4.95
CA VAL A 518 -3.69 -14.15 6.13
C VAL A 518 -3.92 -13.30 7.39
N VAL A 519 -4.55 -13.89 8.40
CA VAL A 519 -4.65 -13.28 9.73
C VAL A 519 -3.81 -14.06 10.74
N ASN A 520 -3.11 -13.34 11.62
CA ASN A 520 -2.41 -13.93 12.76
C ASN A 520 -3.44 -14.48 13.73
N ALA A 521 -3.51 -15.80 13.88
CA ALA A 521 -4.41 -16.48 14.80
C ALA A 521 -3.63 -17.18 15.91
N LYS A 522 -4.21 -17.19 17.11
CA LYS A 522 -3.62 -17.87 18.28
C LYS A 522 -3.81 -19.38 18.20
N ILE A 523 -2.81 -20.13 18.66
CA ILE A 523 -2.94 -21.58 18.86
C ILE A 523 -3.68 -21.81 20.18
N GLU A 524 -4.93 -22.30 20.11
CA GLU A 524 -5.78 -22.51 21.27
C GLU A 524 -5.27 -23.63 22.21
N ASN A 525 -4.71 -24.70 21.64
CA ASN A 525 -4.22 -25.86 22.38
C ASN A 525 -2.73 -26.10 22.12
N PRO A 526 -1.84 -25.30 22.74
CA PRO A 526 -0.40 -25.43 22.52
C PRO A 526 0.12 -26.77 23.11
N LYS A 527 0.98 -27.46 22.34
CA LYS A 527 1.61 -28.71 22.75
C LYS A 527 2.55 -28.51 23.96
N ASN A 528 3.21 -27.36 24.03
CA ASN A 528 4.19 -27.01 25.07
C ASN A 528 3.84 -25.61 25.63
N LYS A 529 3.19 -25.57 26.79
CA LYS A 529 2.74 -24.32 27.42
C LYS A 529 3.89 -23.50 28.03
N ASP A 530 5.00 -24.16 28.37
CA ASP A 530 6.15 -23.53 29.04
C ASP A 530 6.98 -22.60 28.12
N PHE A 531 6.76 -22.67 26.80
CA PHE A 531 7.47 -21.86 25.80
C PHE A 531 6.72 -20.60 25.36
N GLY A 532 5.64 -20.23 26.08
CA GLY A 532 4.87 -19.02 25.81
C GLY A 532 3.75 -19.20 24.75
N GLU A 533 3.26 -18.09 24.23
CA GLU A 533 2.18 -18.06 23.24
C GLU A 533 2.73 -18.12 21.83
N PHE A 534 2.07 -18.87 20.96
CA PHE A 534 2.39 -19.00 19.54
C PHE A 534 1.20 -18.60 18.67
N LEU A 535 1.53 -18.02 17.52
CA LEU A 535 0.60 -17.66 16.47
C LEU A 535 0.87 -18.51 15.22
N TYR A 536 -0.10 -18.52 14.32
CA TYR A 536 0.03 -19.08 12.97
C TYR A 536 -0.71 -18.19 11.99
N PHE A 537 -0.38 -18.31 10.70
CA PHE A 537 -1.08 -17.63 9.62
C PHE A 537 -2.32 -18.43 9.20
N LYS A 538 -3.51 -17.86 9.42
CA LYS A 538 -4.78 -18.43 8.93
C LYS A 538 -5.12 -17.77 7.60
N PRO A 539 -5.14 -18.50 6.47
CA PRO A 539 -5.52 -17.96 5.17
C PRO A 539 -6.95 -17.40 5.18
N LEU A 540 -7.15 -16.25 4.55
CA LEU A 540 -8.47 -15.63 4.37
C LEU A 540 -8.87 -15.54 2.90
N THR A 541 -7.92 -15.32 1.99
CA THR A 541 -8.16 -15.28 0.54
C THR A 541 -8.72 -16.62 0.05
N LEU A 542 -9.77 -16.56 -0.76
CA LEU A 542 -10.47 -17.73 -1.28
C LEU A 542 -10.40 -17.77 -2.82
N CYS A 543 -9.30 -18.30 -3.36
CA CYS A 543 -9.13 -18.55 -4.79
C CYS A 543 -8.13 -19.70 -4.99
N PRO A 544 -8.41 -20.71 -5.82
CA PRO A 544 -7.49 -21.83 -6.00
C PRO A 544 -6.18 -21.38 -6.66
N PHE A 545 -5.11 -22.10 -6.39
CA PHE A 545 -3.87 -22.04 -7.17
C PHE A 545 -4.04 -22.82 -8.48
N GLU A 546 -3.32 -22.41 -9.53
CA GLU A 546 -3.42 -23.05 -10.86
C GLU A 546 -2.68 -24.41 -10.86
N ILE A 547 -3.42 -25.49 -10.84
CA ILE A 547 -2.88 -26.84 -10.70
C ILE A 547 -2.04 -27.24 -11.90
N SER A 548 -2.38 -26.74 -13.10
CA SER A 548 -1.65 -27.06 -14.34
C SER A 548 -0.24 -26.46 -14.39
N CYS A 549 0.04 -25.47 -13.51
CA CYS A 549 1.37 -24.87 -13.37
C CYS A 549 2.26 -25.60 -12.35
N ILE A 550 1.77 -26.66 -11.68
CA ILE A 550 2.49 -27.31 -10.59
C ILE A 550 3.24 -28.56 -11.05
N ASP A 551 4.54 -28.59 -10.86
CA ASP A 551 5.31 -29.83 -10.87
C ASP A 551 5.14 -30.57 -9.54
N LYS A 552 4.28 -31.58 -9.55
CA LYS A 552 3.96 -32.37 -8.35
C LYS A 552 5.18 -33.15 -7.81
N THR A 553 6.22 -33.34 -8.60
CA THR A 553 7.42 -34.08 -8.17
C THR A 553 8.32 -33.24 -7.28
N LEU A 554 8.23 -31.90 -7.37
CA LEU A 554 8.97 -30.95 -6.54
C LEU A 554 8.32 -30.70 -5.17
N LEU A 555 7.06 -31.12 -4.98
CA LEU A 555 6.34 -30.94 -3.73
C LEU A 555 6.50 -32.14 -2.79
N ASP A 556 6.79 -31.86 -1.54
CA ASP A 556 6.74 -32.88 -0.49
C ASP A 556 5.30 -33.21 -0.03
N ALA A 557 5.16 -34.21 0.84
CA ALA A 557 3.86 -34.65 1.34
C ALA A 557 3.11 -33.58 2.18
N LYS A 558 3.85 -32.72 2.89
CA LYS A 558 3.26 -31.65 3.72
C LYS A 558 2.75 -30.51 2.84
N GLU A 559 3.51 -30.14 1.82
CA GLU A 559 3.14 -29.12 0.85
C GLU A 559 1.88 -29.53 0.08
N LYS A 560 1.82 -30.78 -0.41
CA LYS A 560 0.60 -31.34 -1.04
C LYS A 560 -0.59 -31.35 -0.11
N ALA A 561 -0.41 -31.75 1.14
CA ALA A 561 -1.47 -31.76 2.14
C ALA A 561 -1.98 -30.34 2.44
N TRP A 562 -1.10 -29.34 2.50
CA TRP A 562 -1.46 -27.94 2.70
C TRP A 562 -2.31 -27.41 1.53
N ILE A 563 -1.87 -27.63 0.27
CA ILE A 563 -2.61 -27.21 -0.92
C ILE A 563 -4.00 -27.85 -0.96
N ASN A 564 -4.06 -29.16 -0.71
CA ASN A 564 -5.33 -29.91 -0.74
C ASN A 564 -6.30 -29.43 0.35
N THR A 565 -5.81 -29.10 1.54
CA THR A 565 -6.61 -28.53 2.63
C THR A 565 -7.13 -27.14 2.27
N TYR A 566 -6.27 -26.29 1.72
CA TYR A 566 -6.64 -24.96 1.25
C TYR A 566 -7.67 -25.03 0.12
N HIS A 567 -7.46 -25.85 -0.91
CA HIS A 567 -8.41 -26.03 -2.02
C HIS A 567 -9.75 -26.57 -1.54
N LYS A 568 -9.76 -27.47 -0.58
CA LYS A 568 -11.00 -27.98 0.05
C LYS A 568 -11.77 -26.84 0.72
N GLU A 569 -11.10 -26.01 1.52
CA GLU A 569 -11.73 -24.85 2.17
C GLU A 569 -12.29 -23.86 1.16
N VAL A 570 -11.52 -23.54 0.11
CA VAL A 570 -11.97 -22.68 -1.01
C VAL A 570 -13.24 -23.23 -1.65
N TYR A 571 -13.27 -24.54 -1.96
CA TYR A 571 -14.44 -25.15 -2.55
C TYR A 571 -15.67 -25.12 -1.62
N GLU A 572 -15.48 -25.49 -0.36
CA GLU A 572 -16.57 -25.55 0.64
C GLU A 572 -17.20 -24.19 0.89
N LYS A 573 -16.41 -23.11 0.90
CA LYS A 573 -16.92 -21.75 1.13
C LYS A 573 -17.53 -21.10 -0.09
N LEU A 574 -17.01 -21.34 -1.29
CA LEU A 574 -17.48 -20.65 -2.51
C LEU A 574 -18.58 -21.41 -3.26
N SER A 575 -18.58 -22.76 -3.23
CA SER A 575 -19.54 -23.54 -4.01
C SER A 575 -21.01 -23.25 -3.66
N PRO A 576 -21.40 -22.97 -2.38
CA PRO A 576 -22.77 -22.60 -2.06
C PRO A 576 -23.21 -21.24 -2.63
N LYS A 577 -22.27 -20.37 -2.98
CA LYS A 577 -22.52 -19.02 -3.52
C LYS A 577 -22.52 -18.97 -5.05
N LEU A 578 -22.20 -20.07 -5.71
CA LEU A 578 -22.11 -20.19 -7.17
C LEU A 578 -23.26 -20.99 -7.79
N HIS A 579 -24.34 -21.24 -7.04
CA HIS A 579 -25.50 -22.00 -7.53
C HIS A 579 -26.20 -21.34 -8.73
N ASP A 580 -26.11 -20.03 -8.86
CA ASP A 580 -26.61 -19.22 -9.98
C ASP A 580 -25.68 -19.23 -11.20
N SER A 581 -24.44 -19.74 -11.08
CA SER A 581 -23.42 -19.80 -12.12
C SER A 581 -22.81 -21.20 -12.24
N LEU A 582 -23.54 -22.13 -12.87
CA LEU A 582 -23.11 -23.52 -13.02
C LEU A 582 -21.73 -23.66 -13.71
N LYS A 583 -21.39 -22.74 -14.62
CA LYS A 583 -20.07 -22.72 -15.28
C LYS A 583 -18.96 -22.40 -14.30
N ALA A 584 -19.14 -21.36 -13.47
CA ALA A 584 -18.17 -20.98 -12.45
C ALA A 584 -18.06 -22.05 -11.34
N LEU A 585 -19.16 -22.70 -10.97
CA LEU A 585 -19.13 -23.83 -10.05
C LEU A 585 -18.35 -25.02 -10.63
N LYS A 586 -18.54 -25.32 -11.92
CA LYS A 586 -17.76 -26.36 -12.59
C LYS A 586 -16.28 -26.01 -12.65
N TRP A 587 -15.95 -24.76 -13.00
CA TRP A 587 -14.59 -24.26 -13.01
C TRP A 587 -13.93 -24.43 -11.63
N LEU A 588 -14.59 -23.98 -10.56
CA LEU A 588 -14.12 -24.10 -9.19
C LEU A 588 -13.82 -25.56 -8.82
N LYS A 589 -14.74 -26.47 -9.13
CA LYS A 589 -14.59 -27.91 -8.86
C LYS A 589 -13.36 -28.50 -9.56
N GLU A 590 -13.11 -28.10 -10.81
CA GLU A 590 -11.95 -28.58 -11.56
C GLU A 590 -10.63 -28.03 -10.98
N ARG A 591 -10.61 -26.74 -10.55
CA ARG A 591 -9.42 -26.07 -10.02
C ARG A 591 -9.10 -26.41 -8.56
N THR A 592 -10.04 -27.03 -7.84
CA THR A 592 -9.83 -27.46 -6.45
C THR A 592 -9.62 -28.98 -6.30
N LYS A 593 -9.33 -29.69 -7.39
CA LYS A 593 -8.94 -31.10 -7.32
C LYS A 593 -7.63 -31.29 -6.55
N ALA A 594 -7.46 -32.45 -5.96
CA ALA A 594 -6.23 -32.79 -5.23
C ALA A 594 -4.99 -32.81 -6.15
N VAL A 595 -3.87 -32.37 -5.57
CA VAL A 595 -2.57 -32.30 -6.22
C VAL A 595 -1.79 -33.58 -6.05
#